data_e9f3a8f5e06a2918b7fd8fa0a905ddd9
#
_entry.id   e9f3a8f5e06a2918b7fd8fa0a905ddd9
#
_cell.length_a   1.000
_cell.length_b   1.000
_cell.length_c   1.000
_cell.angle_alpha   90.00
_cell.angle_beta   90.00
_cell.angle_gamma   90.00
#
_symmetry.space_group_name_H-M   'P 1'
#
loop_
_entity.id
_entity.type
_entity.pdbx_description
1 polymer ?
#
loop_
_entity_poly.entity_id
_entity_poly.type
_entity_poly.pdbx_seq_one_letter_code
_entity_poly.pdbx_strand_id
1 'polypeptide(L)'
;MRICIKRVYEAASPDDGERILVDRLWPRGLSKEKAAIDIWEKDVAPSAALRKWFGHDPDKFDDFRNKYRKELEDNPAIKRLEDMIHHLGKDKKVTLLFGAKDETHNQAAVLKEYLDSNDN
;
A
#
# COMPACT_ATOMS: atom_id res chain seq x y z
N MET A 1 -2.27 4.00 -16.14
CA MET A 1 -1.55 3.22 -15.12
C MET A 1 -2.54 2.46 -14.27
N ARG A 2 -2.24 1.19 -13.97
CA ARG A 2 -3.14 0.37 -13.16
C ARG A 2 -2.52 0.05 -11.81
N ILE A 3 -3.21 0.44 -10.75
CA ILE A 3 -2.80 0.14 -9.39
C ILE A 3 -3.79 -0.85 -8.81
N CYS A 4 -3.27 -1.97 -8.31
CA CYS A 4 -4.07 -3.01 -7.66
C CYS A 4 -3.56 -3.23 -6.25
N ILE A 5 -4.36 -3.87 -5.43
CA ILE A 5 -3.92 -4.26 -4.09
C ILE A 5 -4.04 -5.78 -3.96
N LYS A 6 -3.19 -6.37 -3.12
CA LYS A 6 -3.15 -7.82 -2.94
C LYS A 6 -2.51 -8.14 -1.59
N ARG A 7 -3.03 -9.17 -0.92
CA ARG A 7 -2.36 -9.62 0.30
C ARG A 7 -1.01 -10.21 -0.06
N VAL A 8 0.01 -9.84 0.70
CA VAL A 8 1.38 -10.33 0.44
C VAL A 8 1.49 -11.84 0.61
N TYR A 9 0.55 -12.44 1.35
CA TYR A 9 0.52 -13.89 1.58
C TYR A 9 -0.03 -14.68 0.40
N GLU A 10 -0.67 -14.03 -0.56
CA GLU A 10 -1.11 -14.70 -1.78
C GLU A 10 0.08 -14.92 -2.70
N ALA A 11 0.02 -15.99 -3.49
CA ALA A 11 1.10 -16.33 -4.39
C ALA A 11 1.39 -15.22 -5.40
N ALA A 12 2.67 -14.95 -5.64
CA ALA A 12 3.06 -13.97 -6.64
C ALA A 12 2.65 -14.44 -8.03
N SER A 13 2.28 -13.50 -8.88
CA SER A 13 1.87 -13.77 -10.25
C SER A 13 2.59 -12.82 -11.21
N PRO A 14 2.93 -13.26 -12.43
CA PRO A 14 3.48 -12.36 -13.43
C PRO A 14 2.58 -11.16 -13.73
N ASP A 15 1.26 -11.32 -13.51
CA ASP A 15 0.29 -10.26 -13.73
C ASP A 15 0.33 -9.17 -12.67
N ASP A 16 1.06 -9.37 -11.57
CA ASP A 16 1.15 -8.38 -10.50
C ASP A 16 1.94 -7.13 -10.93
N GLY A 17 2.81 -7.25 -11.91
CA GLY A 17 3.68 -6.15 -12.30
C GLY A 17 4.68 -5.84 -11.19
N GLU A 18 4.90 -4.56 -10.93
CA GLU A 18 5.79 -4.14 -9.84
C GLU A 18 5.12 -4.40 -8.49
N ARG A 19 5.77 -5.19 -7.64
CA ARG A 19 5.21 -5.57 -6.33
C ARG A 19 5.83 -4.69 -5.24
N ILE A 20 5.00 -3.86 -4.63
CA ILE A 20 5.45 -2.86 -3.65
C ILE A 20 4.78 -3.12 -2.30
N LEU A 21 5.56 -3.47 -1.29
CA LEU A 21 5.04 -3.64 0.07
C LEU A 21 4.88 -2.26 0.71
N VAL A 22 3.67 -1.99 1.20
CA VAL A 22 3.33 -0.69 1.79
C VAL A 22 3.04 -0.76 3.30
N ASP A 23 3.41 -1.87 3.92
CA ASP A 23 3.34 -2.03 5.37
C ASP A 23 4.62 -1.55 6.03
N ARG A 24 4.52 -1.11 7.28
CA ARG A 24 5.68 -0.68 8.06
C ARG A 24 6.59 -1.86 8.44
N LEU A 25 6.00 -3.02 8.69
CA LEU A 25 6.72 -4.20 9.14
C LEU A 25 6.77 -5.27 8.06
N TRP A 26 7.84 -6.06 8.07
CA TRP A 26 7.97 -7.20 7.17
C TRP A 26 6.89 -8.24 7.49
N PRO A 27 6.29 -8.88 6.47
CA PRO A 27 5.24 -9.89 6.69
C PRO A 27 5.77 -11.06 7.50
N ARG A 28 5.07 -11.36 8.59
CA ARG A 28 5.49 -12.44 9.49
C ARG A 28 5.45 -13.78 8.75
N GLY A 29 6.54 -14.53 8.87
CA GLY A 29 6.60 -15.89 8.34
C GLY A 29 6.91 -16.00 6.85
N LEU A 30 7.13 -14.88 6.15
CA LEU A 30 7.47 -14.93 4.73
C LEU A 30 8.95 -14.68 4.50
N SER A 31 9.57 -15.56 3.69
CA SER A 31 10.92 -15.32 3.19
C SER A 31 10.89 -14.27 2.09
N LYS A 32 12.05 -13.70 1.79
CA LYS A 32 12.18 -12.75 0.67
C LYS A 32 11.73 -13.38 -0.65
N GLU A 33 12.09 -14.63 -0.84
CA GLU A 33 11.77 -15.36 -2.08
C GLU A 33 10.27 -15.55 -2.25
N LYS A 34 9.57 -15.96 -1.19
CA LYS A 34 8.13 -16.18 -1.26
C LYS A 34 7.35 -14.88 -1.34
N ALA A 35 7.80 -13.85 -0.63
CA ALA A 35 7.14 -12.55 -0.67
C ALA A 35 7.27 -11.90 -2.04
N ALA A 36 8.38 -12.15 -2.73
CA ALA A 36 8.65 -11.64 -4.08
C ALA A 36 8.38 -10.13 -4.19
N ILE A 37 8.87 -9.39 -3.20
CA ILE A 37 8.69 -7.94 -3.13
C ILE A 37 9.78 -7.26 -3.93
N ASP A 38 9.40 -6.42 -4.88
CA ASP A 38 10.36 -5.64 -5.66
C ASP A 38 10.83 -4.42 -4.88
N ILE A 39 9.91 -3.76 -4.19
CA ILE A 39 10.21 -2.56 -3.41
C ILE A 39 9.45 -2.61 -2.10
N TRP A 40 10.13 -2.26 -1.01
CA TRP A 40 9.49 -2.10 0.29
C TRP A 40 9.45 -0.62 0.64
N GLU A 41 8.27 -0.02 0.50
CA GLU A 41 8.08 1.42 0.76
C GLU A 41 7.40 1.60 2.11
N LYS A 42 8.14 1.31 3.18
CA LYS A 42 7.59 1.31 4.55
C LYS A 42 7.18 2.69 5.04
N ASP A 43 7.79 3.74 4.51
CA ASP A 43 7.54 5.10 4.99
C ASP A 43 6.23 5.69 4.50
N VAL A 44 5.53 5.03 3.55
CA VAL A 44 4.19 5.46 3.16
C VAL A 44 3.10 4.87 4.06
N ALA A 45 3.46 3.96 4.96
CA ALA A 45 2.49 3.36 5.89
C ALA A 45 1.95 4.42 6.85
N PRO A 46 0.75 4.19 7.42
CA PRO A 46 0.21 5.11 8.43
C PRO A 46 1.12 5.19 9.65
N SER A 47 1.04 6.30 10.38
CA SER A 47 1.80 6.46 11.62
C SER A 47 1.46 5.35 12.62
N ALA A 48 2.39 5.10 13.54
CA ALA A 48 2.16 4.10 14.59
C ALA A 48 0.91 4.43 15.41
N ALA A 49 0.71 5.72 15.73
CA ALA A 49 -0.46 6.15 16.49
C ALA A 49 -1.75 5.86 15.73
N LEU A 50 -1.79 6.14 14.43
CA LEU A 50 -2.98 5.91 13.62
C LEU A 50 -3.26 4.41 13.48
N ARG A 51 -2.23 3.60 13.25
CA ARG A 51 -2.38 2.14 13.16
C ARG A 51 -2.94 1.56 14.45
N LYS A 52 -2.43 2.02 15.58
CA LYS A 52 -2.89 1.57 16.89
C LYS A 52 -4.34 1.97 17.14
N TRP A 53 -4.71 3.20 16.80
CA TRP A 53 -6.07 3.68 16.95
C TRP A 53 -7.04 2.88 16.09
N PHE A 54 -6.68 2.60 14.85
CA PHE A 54 -7.52 1.85 13.92
C PHE A 54 -7.73 0.40 14.38
N GLY A 55 -6.65 -0.30 14.75
CA GLY A 55 -6.72 -1.67 15.29
C GLY A 55 -7.45 -2.67 14.40
N HIS A 56 -7.41 -2.48 13.08
CA HIS A 56 -8.11 -3.34 12.11
C HIS A 56 -9.63 -3.39 12.32
N ASP A 57 -10.21 -2.35 12.91
CA ASP A 57 -11.65 -2.27 13.17
C ASP A 57 -12.37 -1.67 11.95
N PRO A 58 -13.17 -2.49 11.22
CA PRO A 58 -13.85 -1.99 10.03
C PRO A 58 -14.80 -0.82 10.31
N ASP A 59 -15.34 -0.74 11.53
CA ASP A 59 -16.24 0.35 11.92
C ASP A 59 -15.51 1.69 11.99
N LYS A 60 -14.20 1.68 12.12
CA LYS A 60 -13.37 2.89 12.16
C LYS A 60 -12.79 3.24 10.79
N PHE A 61 -13.09 2.46 9.76
CA PHE A 61 -12.39 2.60 8.48
C PHE A 61 -12.59 3.96 7.82
N ASP A 62 -13.80 4.51 7.85
CA ASP A 62 -14.06 5.81 7.22
C ASP A 62 -13.24 6.92 7.88
N ASP A 63 -13.17 6.93 9.21
CA ASP A 63 -12.36 7.88 9.95
C ASP A 63 -10.87 7.63 9.73
N PHE A 64 -10.48 6.36 9.68
CA PHE A 64 -9.10 5.98 9.37
C PHE A 64 -8.70 6.52 8.00
N ARG A 65 -9.56 6.33 6.99
CA ARG A 65 -9.30 6.84 5.64
C ARG A 65 -9.00 8.34 5.66
N ASN A 66 -9.87 9.10 6.34
CA ASN A 66 -9.71 10.55 6.39
C ASN A 66 -8.42 10.96 7.10
N LYS A 67 -8.10 10.30 8.21
CA LYS A 67 -6.87 10.59 8.96
C LYS A 67 -5.62 10.20 8.18
N TYR A 68 -5.65 9.05 7.52
CA TYR A 68 -4.49 8.58 6.76
C TYR A 68 -4.26 9.48 5.53
N ARG A 69 -5.32 9.90 4.84
CA ARG A 69 -5.17 10.81 3.71
C ARG A 69 -4.50 12.12 4.12
N LYS A 70 -4.81 12.63 5.29
CA LYS A 70 -4.13 13.82 5.82
C LYS A 70 -2.66 13.57 6.07
N GLU A 71 -2.31 12.41 6.61
CA GLU A 71 -0.91 12.04 6.79
C GLU A 71 -0.17 11.98 5.46
N LEU A 72 -0.83 11.40 4.44
CA LEU A 72 -0.22 11.28 3.12
C LEU A 72 0.06 12.63 2.46
N GLU A 73 -0.81 13.61 2.66
CA GLU A 73 -0.61 14.95 2.11
C GLU A 73 0.71 15.59 2.57
N ASP A 74 1.12 15.30 3.79
CA ASP A 74 2.33 15.86 4.38
C ASP A 74 3.52 14.92 4.36
N ASN A 75 3.37 13.75 3.76
CA ASN A 75 4.40 12.71 3.80
C ASN A 75 5.26 12.74 2.53
N PRO A 76 6.56 13.10 2.61
CA PRO A 76 7.40 13.14 1.42
C PRO A 76 7.58 11.78 0.75
N ALA A 77 7.38 10.67 1.48
CA ALA A 77 7.49 9.34 0.90
C ALA A 77 6.43 9.09 -0.15
N ILE A 78 5.24 9.69 -0.01
CA ILE A 78 4.18 9.49 -1.02
C ILE A 78 4.60 10.11 -2.35
N LYS A 79 5.29 11.25 -2.32
CA LYS A 79 5.77 11.89 -3.53
C LYS A 79 6.81 11.03 -4.23
N ARG A 80 7.74 10.44 -3.47
CA ARG A 80 8.72 9.52 -4.04
C ARG A 80 8.04 8.31 -4.69
N LEU A 81 7.00 7.79 -4.05
CA LEU A 81 6.25 6.66 -4.59
C LEU A 81 5.53 7.04 -5.87
N GLU A 82 4.88 8.21 -5.90
CA GLU A 82 4.21 8.71 -7.11
C GLU A 82 5.20 8.87 -8.26
N ASP A 83 6.36 9.48 -8.01
CA ASP A 83 7.38 9.67 -9.03
C ASP A 83 7.89 8.33 -9.58
N MET A 84 8.12 7.37 -8.69
CA MET A 84 8.57 6.05 -9.08
C MET A 84 7.53 5.35 -9.96
N ILE A 85 6.27 5.41 -9.57
CA ILE A 85 5.19 4.80 -10.35
C ILE A 85 5.10 5.44 -11.73
N HIS A 86 5.22 6.77 -11.82
CA HIS A 86 5.20 7.47 -13.11
C HIS A 86 6.36 7.05 -14.01
N HIS A 87 7.52 6.76 -13.42
CA HIS A 87 8.69 6.30 -14.18
C HIS A 87 8.51 4.92 -14.79
N LEU A 88 7.63 4.10 -14.24
CA LEU A 88 7.37 2.77 -14.78
C LEU A 88 6.60 2.79 -16.09
N GLY A 89 5.90 3.91 -16.37
CA GLY A 89 5.18 4.07 -17.63
C GLY A 89 3.71 3.67 -17.52
N LYS A 90 2.91 4.14 -18.46
CA LYS A 90 1.46 3.98 -18.44
C LYS A 90 0.99 2.53 -18.56
N ASP A 91 1.77 1.71 -19.26
CA ASP A 91 1.38 0.33 -19.52
C ASP A 91 1.77 -0.64 -18.43
N LYS A 92 2.46 -0.16 -17.41
CA LYS A 92 2.90 -1.01 -16.31
C LYS A 92 1.85 -1.08 -15.21
N LYS A 93 1.73 -2.27 -14.65
CA LYS A 93 0.86 -2.51 -13.51
C LYS A 93 1.68 -2.43 -12.22
N VAL A 94 1.05 -1.89 -11.19
CA VAL A 94 1.64 -1.84 -9.84
C VAL A 94 0.69 -2.55 -8.89
N THR A 95 1.22 -3.42 -8.06
CA THR A 95 0.44 -4.09 -7.02
C THR A 95 0.98 -3.68 -5.65
N LEU A 96 0.12 -3.02 -4.88
CA LEU A 96 0.44 -2.64 -3.50
C LEU A 96 0.15 -3.83 -2.60
N LEU A 97 1.15 -4.29 -1.86
CA LEU A 97 1.06 -5.47 -1.02
C LEU A 97 0.84 -5.09 0.43
N PHE A 98 -0.01 -5.83 1.10
CA PHE A 98 -0.31 -5.61 2.51
C PHE A 98 -0.48 -6.93 3.24
N GLY A 99 -0.30 -6.91 4.57
CA GLY A 99 -0.40 -8.11 5.39
C GLY A 99 -1.72 -8.32 6.10
N ALA A 100 -2.57 -7.28 6.18
CA ALA A 100 -3.85 -7.36 6.88
C ALA A 100 -4.73 -8.47 6.31
N LYS A 101 -5.55 -9.08 7.17
CA LYS A 101 -6.48 -10.14 6.74
C LYS A 101 -7.69 -9.56 6.00
N ASP A 102 -8.12 -8.37 6.37
CA ASP A 102 -9.24 -7.70 5.74
C ASP A 102 -8.78 -7.11 4.42
N GLU A 103 -9.34 -7.60 3.31
CA GLU A 103 -8.90 -7.22 1.97
C GLU A 103 -9.48 -5.90 1.50
N THR A 104 -10.46 -5.35 2.20
CA THR A 104 -11.12 -4.09 1.80
C THR A 104 -10.89 -2.95 2.78
N HIS A 105 -10.74 -3.24 4.07
CA HIS A 105 -10.58 -2.22 5.11
C HIS A 105 -9.14 -2.18 5.60
N ASN A 106 -8.24 -1.69 4.75
CA ASN A 106 -6.81 -1.67 5.06
C ASN A 106 -6.15 -0.44 4.45
N GLN A 107 -4.90 -0.16 4.84
CA GLN A 107 -4.18 1.02 4.38
C GLN A 107 -3.87 0.98 2.88
N ALA A 108 -3.67 -0.19 2.31
CA ALA A 108 -3.39 -0.28 0.88
C ALA A 108 -4.59 0.18 0.05
N ALA A 109 -5.80 -0.11 0.51
CA ALA A 109 -7.02 0.35 -0.17
C ALA A 109 -7.10 1.87 -0.18
N VAL A 110 -6.78 2.52 0.94
CA VAL A 110 -6.77 3.99 1.02
C VAL A 110 -5.66 4.56 0.14
N LEU A 111 -4.48 3.94 0.19
CA LEU A 111 -3.34 4.39 -0.60
C LEU A 111 -3.64 4.30 -2.09
N LYS A 112 -4.28 3.22 -2.52
CA LYS A 112 -4.71 3.08 -3.91
C LYS A 112 -5.66 4.21 -4.32
N GLU A 113 -6.68 4.48 -3.50
CA GLU A 113 -7.60 5.58 -3.76
C GLU A 113 -6.86 6.92 -3.90
N TYR A 114 -5.92 7.17 -2.99
CA TYR A 114 -5.15 8.41 -2.98
C TYR A 114 -4.33 8.56 -4.25
N LEU A 115 -3.63 7.49 -4.65
CA LEU A 115 -2.80 7.51 -5.85
C LEU A 115 -3.63 7.65 -7.12
N ASP A 116 -4.77 6.96 -7.18
CA ASP A 116 -5.68 7.05 -8.33
C ASP A 116 -6.26 8.47 -8.46
N SER A 117 -6.57 9.11 -7.35
CA SER A 117 -7.13 10.48 -7.34
C SER A 117 -6.11 11.51 -7.84
N ASN A 118 -4.83 11.27 -7.60
CA ASN A 118 -3.76 12.19 -7.95
C ASN A 118 -3.14 11.89 -9.31
N ASP A 119 -3.58 10.83 -9.97
CA ASP A 119 -3.07 10.42 -11.27
C ASP A 119 -3.92 11.05 -12.36
N ASN A 120 -3.38 12.07 -12.98
CA ASN A 120 -4.05 12.76 -14.09
C ASN A 120 -3.30 12.52 -15.38
#